data_21cd3569e0c2bb101b7bfa0518186ef3
#
_entry.id   21cd3569e0c2bb101b7bfa0518186ef3
#
_cell.length_a   1.000
_cell.length_b   1.000
_cell.length_c   1.000
_cell.angle_alpha   90.00
_cell.angle_beta   90.00
_cell.angle_gamma   90.00
#
_symmetry.space_group_name_H-M   'P 1'
#
loop_
_entity.id
_entity.type
_entity.pdbx_description
1 polymer ?
#
loop_
_entity_poly.entity_id
_entity_poly.type
_entity_poly.pdbx_seq_one_letter_code
_entity_poly.pdbx_strand_id
1 'polypeptide(L)'
;MAVLDVKNLKKIYRPRFGGNQVQALSCVNFSVEEGEYVAIMGESGSGKTTLLNIMAALDKPTEGTVLLDGKPLSSIKDKDIAQFRRDNLGFVFQDFNLLDTFSLKDNIMLPLVLSGKTYSEMAPKMMELSRRLSIEKLLEKYPYEVSGGQKQRAAIARALITEPKIILADEPTGALDSRAAAGVMD
;
A
#
# COMPACT_ATOMS: atom_id res chain seq x y z
N MET A 1 -19.88 3.08 -8.89
CA MET A 1 -19.82 4.09 -7.80
C MET A 1 -18.36 4.18 -7.39
N ALA A 2 -17.76 5.37 -7.42
CA ALA A 2 -16.33 5.50 -7.16
C ALA A 2 -15.95 4.98 -5.77
N VAL A 3 -14.99 4.05 -5.72
CA VAL A 3 -14.42 3.55 -4.47
C VAL A 3 -13.44 4.56 -3.88
N LEU A 4 -12.72 5.28 -4.76
CA LEU A 4 -11.82 6.38 -4.38
C LEU A 4 -12.20 7.63 -5.19
N ASP A 5 -12.25 8.79 -4.52
CA ASP A 5 -12.52 10.07 -5.18
C ASP A 5 -11.56 11.13 -4.64
N VAL A 6 -10.77 11.73 -5.52
CA VAL A 6 -9.77 12.75 -5.20
C VAL A 6 -10.21 14.08 -5.80
N LYS A 7 -10.39 15.09 -4.95
CA LYS A 7 -10.96 16.40 -5.34
C LYS A 7 -10.04 17.55 -4.95
N ASN A 8 -9.60 18.31 -5.94
CA ASN A 8 -8.80 19.53 -5.80
C ASN A 8 -7.59 19.36 -4.87
N LEU A 9 -6.95 18.19 -4.94
CA LEU A 9 -5.91 17.80 -4.01
C LEU A 9 -4.65 18.63 -4.25
N LYS A 10 -4.18 19.30 -3.18
CA LYS A 10 -2.97 20.12 -3.19
C LYS A 10 -2.09 19.76 -2.01
N LYS A 11 -0.79 19.70 -2.23
CA LYS A 11 0.19 19.48 -1.16
C LYS A 11 1.37 20.43 -1.32
N ILE A 12 1.62 21.19 -0.25
CA ILE A 12 2.78 22.09 -0.13
C ILE A 12 3.55 21.68 1.13
N TYR A 13 4.82 21.34 0.97
CA TYR A 13 5.73 21.12 2.07
C TYR A 13 6.41 22.45 2.45
N ARG A 14 6.42 22.76 3.76
CA ARG A 14 7.06 23.94 4.34
C ARG A 14 8.18 23.50 5.27
N PRO A 15 9.44 23.88 5.02
CA PRO A 15 10.53 23.60 5.95
C PRO A 15 10.29 24.24 7.31
N ARG A 16 10.65 23.55 8.40
CA ARG A 16 10.47 24.06 9.77
C ARG A 16 11.36 25.27 10.10
N PHE A 17 12.50 25.40 9.45
CA PHE A 17 13.54 26.40 9.79
C PHE A 17 13.80 27.41 8.68
N GLY A 18 12.78 27.80 7.92
CA GLY A 18 12.91 28.70 6.79
C GLY A 18 13.44 28.00 5.55
N GLY A 19 13.05 28.47 4.38
CA GLY A 19 13.40 27.89 3.08
C GLY A 19 12.23 27.99 2.11
N ASN A 20 12.48 27.63 0.85
CA ASN A 20 11.47 27.67 -0.18
C ASN A 20 10.40 26.58 0.07
N GLN A 21 9.15 26.97 -0.10
CA GLN A 21 8.04 26.00 -0.11
C GLN A 21 8.15 25.13 -1.37
N VAL A 22 7.90 23.83 -1.21
CA VAL A 22 7.86 22.88 -2.33
C VAL A 22 6.41 22.44 -2.53
N GLN A 23 5.84 22.83 -3.67
CA GLN A 23 4.53 22.35 -4.07
C GLN A 23 4.68 20.97 -4.75
N ALA A 24 4.27 19.93 -4.05
CA ALA A 24 4.35 18.54 -4.54
C ALA A 24 3.13 18.13 -5.37
N LEU A 25 1.95 18.67 -5.05
CA LEU A 25 0.70 18.42 -5.79
C LEU A 25 -0.03 19.75 -6.04
N SER A 26 -0.61 19.88 -7.24
CA SER A 26 -1.35 21.07 -7.68
C SER A 26 -2.69 20.67 -8.26
N CYS A 27 -3.77 20.79 -7.47
CA CYS A 27 -5.15 20.64 -7.90
C CYS A 27 -5.43 19.31 -8.65
N VAL A 28 -5.00 18.17 -8.04
CA VAL A 28 -5.21 16.83 -8.62
C VAL A 28 -6.67 16.41 -8.44
N ASN A 29 -7.29 15.91 -9.52
CA ASN A 29 -8.67 15.43 -9.53
C ASN A 29 -8.76 14.14 -10.33
N PHE A 30 -9.29 13.07 -9.74
CA PHE A 30 -9.65 11.83 -10.41
C PHE A 30 -10.52 10.96 -9.49
N SER A 31 -11.16 9.96 -10.06
CA SER A 31 -11.90 8.94 -9.34
C SER A 31 -11.50 7.56 -9.83
N VAL A 32 -11.69 6.55 -8.98
CA VAL A 32 -11.43 5.14 -9.27
C VAL A 32 -12.67 4.33 -8.92
N GLU A 33 -13.19 3.56 -9.88
CA GLU A 33 -14.33 2.67 -9.69
C GLU A 33 -13.87 1.31 -9.11
N GLU A 34 -14.82 0.55 -8.59
CA GLU A 34 -14.54 -0.80 -8.10
C GLU A 34 -14.07 -1.70 -9.25
N GLY A 35 -12.98 -2.44 -9.02
CA GLY A 35 -12.37 -3.32 -10.01
C GLY A 35 -11.54 -2.59 -11.08
N GLU A 36 -11.41 -1.28 -11.00
CA GLU A 36 -10.61 -0.50 -11.94
C GLU A 36 -9.12 -0.57 -11.59
N TYR A 37 -8.27 -0.68 -12.61
CA TYR A 37 -6.82 -0.55 -12.50
C TYR A 37 -6.38 0.81 -13.06
N VAL A 38 -5.74 1.62 -12.22
CA VAL A 38 -5.27 2.98 -12.57
C VAL A 38 -3.76 3.07 -12.44
N ALA A 39 -3.07 3.46 -13.52
CA ALA A 39 -1.64 3.74 -13.51
C ALA A 39 -1.37 5.24 -13.42
N ILE A 40 -0.61 5.66 -12.41
CA ILE A 40 -0.16 7.04 -12.24
C ILE A 40 1.28 7.15 -12.74
N MET A 41 1.47 7.84 -13.85
CA MET A 41 2.77 8.00 -14.50
C MET A 41 3.28 9.46 -14.38
N GLY A 42 4.59 9.62 -14.42
CA GLY A 42 5.25 10.93 -14.38
C GLY A 42 6.73 10.79 -14.04
N GLU A 43 7.49 11.86 -14.27
CA GLU A 43 8.92 11.92 -13.97
C GLU A 43 9.22 11.74 -12.48
N SER A 44 10.49 11.46 -12.15
CA SER A 44 10.94 11.45 -10.75
C SER A 44 10.69 12.83 -10.11
N GLY A 45 10.17 12.85 -8.89
CA GLY A 45 9.83 14.09 -8.20
C GLY A 45 8.49 14.74 -8.60
N SER A 46 7.70 14.15 -9.52
CA SER A 46 6.39 14.69 -9.93
C SER A 46 5.28 14.58 -8.87
N GLY A 47 5.57 14.01 -7.69
CA GLY A 47 4.62 13.91 -6.58
C GLY A 47 3.85 12.59 -6.48
N LYS A 48 4.18 11.56 -7.27
CA LYS A 48 3.50 10.25 -7.25
C LYS A 48 3.45 9.63 -5.84
N THR A 49 4.59 9.49 -5.19
CA THR A 49 4.68 8.97 -3.82
C THR A 49 3.94 9.86 -2.81
N THR A 50 3.97 11.19 -2.99
CA THR A 50 3.17 12.11 -2.16
C THR A 50 1.68 11.85 -2.30
N LEU A 51 1.20 11.67 -3.54
CA LEU A 51 -0.19 11.36 -3.82
C LEU A 51 -0.60 10.02 -3.18
N LEU A 52 0.20 8.96 -3.38
CA LEU A 52 -0.03 7.65 -2.76
C LEU A 52 -0.07 7.73 -1.23
N ASN A 53 0.85 8.47 -0.61
CA ASN A 53 0.87 8.64 0.84
C ASN A 53 -0.38 9.36 1.38
N ILE A 54 -0.90 10.34 0.66
CA ILE A 54 -2.15 11.01 1.06
C ILE A 54 -3.35 10.06 0.90
N MET A 55 -3.44 9.31 -0.20
CA MET A 55 -4.48 8.29 -0.41
C MET A 55 -4.40 7.16 0.62
N ALA A 56 -3.19 6.82 1.07
CA ALA A 56 -2.96 5.85 2.14
C ALA A 56 -3.24 6.40 3.55
N ALA A 57 -3.67 7.66 3.69
CA ALA A 57 -3.80 8.33 4.97
C ALA A 57 -2.51 8.30 5.83
N LEU A 58 -1.34 8.31 5.17
CA LEU A 58 -0.01 8.45 5.79
C LEU A 58 0.41 9.92 5.88
N ASP A 59 -0.14 10.77 5.02
CA ASP A 59 0.07 12.22 5.03
C ASP A 59 -1.27 12.95 4.84
N LYS A 60 -1.34 14.22 5.25
CA LYS A 60 -2.54 15.06 5.11
C LYS A 60 -2.35 16.04 3.95
N PRO A 61 -3.37 16.29 3.12
CA PRO A 61 -3.31 17.30 2.09
C PRO A 61 -3.24 18.71 2.69
N THR A 62 -2.72 19.68 1.93
CA THR A 62 -2.80 21.10 2.30
C THR A 62 -4.17 21.67 1.98
N GLU A 63 -4.74 21.28 0.83
CA GLU A 63 -6.07 21.65 0.37
C GLU A 63 -6.69 20.46 -0.38
N GLY A 64 -8.01 20.49 -0.57
CA GLY A 64 -8.74 19.42 -1.24
C GLY A 64 -9.10 18.26 -0.31
N THR A 65 -9.64 17.20 -0.89
CA THR A 65 -10.09 16.03 -0.12
C THR A 65 -9.91 14.74 -0.87
N VAL A 66 -9.72 13.66 -0.12
CA VAL A 66 -9.77 12.28 -0.63
C VAL A 66 -10.92 11.58 0.09
N LEU A 67 -11.79 10.95 -0.67
CA LEU A 67 -12.89 10.15 -0.16
C LEU A 67 -12.65 8.68 -0.50
N LEU A 68 -12.92 7.80 0.47
CA LEU A 68 -13.01 6.36 0.26
C LEU A 68 -14.45 5.92 0.57
N ASP A 69 -15.12 5.29 -0.39
CA ASP A 69 -16.56 4.97 -0.31
C ASP A 69 -17.41 6.19 0.11
N GLY A 70 -17.14 7.36 -0.47
CA GLY A 70 -17.82 8.60 -0.16
C GLY A 70 -17.51 9.23 1.21
N LYS A 71 -16.64 8.61 2.04
CA LYS A 71 -16.23 9.13 3.34
C LYS A 71 -14.89 9.85 3.26
N PRO A 72 -14.79 11.13 3.67
CA PRO A 72 -13.52 11.85 3.65
C PRO A 72 -12.49 11.21 4.59
N LEU A 73 -11.26 10.99 4.12
CA LEU A 73 -10.17 10.50 4.97
C LEU A 73 -9.88 11.45 6.14
N SER A 74 -10.07 12.76 5.94
CA SER A 74 -9.90 13.79 6.97
C SER A 74 -10.89 13.68 8.13
N SER A 75 -12.00 12.95 7.98
CA SER A 75 -12.98 12.72 9.04
C SER A 75 -12.57 11.62 10.03
N ILE A 76 -11.53 10.85 9.70
CA ILE A 76 -11.04 9.75 10.53
C ILE A 76 -10.18 10.32 11.66
N LYS A 77 -10.50 9.95 12.89
CA LYS A 77 -9.74 10.39 14.06
C LYS A 77 -8.35 9.76 14.07
N ASP A 78 -7.35 10.49 14.54
CA ASP A 78 -5.96 10.02 14.58
C ASP A 78 -5.79 8.67 15.32
N LYS A 79 -6.57 8.42 16.36
CA LYS A 79 -6.58 7.15 17.11
C LYS A 79 -7.10 5.95 16.28
N ASP A 80 -7.96 6.20 15.31
CA ASP A 80 -8.64 5.17 14.51
C ASP A 80 -7.97 4.97 13.14
N ILE A 81 -7.05 5.85 12.76
CA ILE A 81 -6.43 5.87 11.42
C ILE A 81 -5.63 4.59 11.12
N ALA A 82 -4.97 4.01 12.13
CA ALA A 82 -4.19 2.78 11.95
C ALA A 82 -5.10 1.57 11.69
N GLN A 83 -6.22 1.49 12.38
CA GLN A 83 -7.25 0.47 12.13
C GLN A 83 -7.88 0.67 10.76
N PHE A 84 -8.26 1.89 10.42
CA PHE A 84 -8.82 2.22 9.10
C PHE A 84 -7.90 1.76 7.96
N ARG A 85 -6.60 2.03 8.05
CA ARG A 85 -5.63 1.56 7.04
C ARG A 85 -5.62 0.05 6.92
N ARG A 86 -5.56 -0.68 8.05
CA ARG A 86 -5.56 -2.16 8.04
C ARG A 86 -6.81 -2.75 7.41
N ASP A 87 -7.97 -2.13 7.68
CA ASP A 87 -9.26 -2.68 7.27
C ASP A 87 -9.65 -2.32 5.83
N ASN A 88 -9.06 -1.27 5.25
CA ASN A 88 -9.50 -0.74 3.95
C ASN A 88 -8.41 -0.63 2.90
N LEU A 89 -7.12 -0.59 3.29
CA LEU A 89 -6.02 -0.30 2.37
C LEU A 89 -4.98 -1.43 2.36
N GLY A 90 -4.62 -1.89 1.17
CA GLY A 90 -3.40 -2.68 0.94
C GLY A 90 -2.30 -1.76 0.40
N PHE A 91 -1.08 -1.86 0.93
CA PHE A 91 0.02 -1.06 0.42
C PHE A 91 1.20 -1.95 0.02
N VAL A 92 1.65 -1.78 -1.23
CA VAL A 92 2.83 -2.45 -1.79
C VAL A 92 3.91 -1.40 -2.02
N PHE A 93 5.00 -1.50 -1.27
CA PHE A 93 6.13 -0.55 -1.31
C PHE A 93 7.20 -1.02 -2.30
N GLN A 94 7.96 -0.09 -2.85
CA GLN A 94 9.12 -0.34 -3.71
C GLN A 94 10.17 -1.21 -3.01
N ASP A 95 10.49 -0.93 -1.75
CA ASP A 95 11.49 -1.64 -0.94
C ASP A 95 10.89 -2.81 -0.12
N PHE A 96 9.72 -3.33 -0.53
CA PHE A 96 8.98 -4.44 0.10
C PHE A 96 8.53 -4.15 1.53
N ASN A 97 9.30 -3.45 2.35
CA ASN A 97 9.06 -3.14 3.77
C ASN A 97 8.67 -4.38 4.60
N LEU A 98 9.34 -5.51 4.33
CA LEU A 98 9.24 -6.71 5.17
C LEU A 98 10.11 -6.55 6.41
N LEU A 99 9.65 -7.08 7.53
CA LEU A 99 10.40 -7.12 8.77
C LEU A 99 11.39 -8.30 8.73
N ASP A 100 12.69 -8.01 8.72
CA ASP A 100 13.75 -9.03 8.57
C ASP A 100 13.83 -10.01 9.75
N THR A 101 13.30 -9.62 10.91
CA THR A 101 13.24 -10.46 12.12
C THR A 101 12.06 -11.43 12.13
N PHE A 102 11.17 -11.35 11.16
CA PHE A 102 9.98 -12.17 10.99
C PHE A 102 10.10 -13.06 9.77
N SER A 103 9.57 -14.30 9.86
CA SER A 103 9.42 -15.16 8.70
C SER A 103 8.49 -14.52 7.65
N LEU A 104 8.48 -15.03 6.41
CA LEU A 104 7.52 -14.57 5.40
C LEU A 104 6.08 -14.82 5.87
N LYS A 105 5.82 -15.95 6.52
CA LYS A 105 4.52 -16.27 7.12
C LYS A 105 4.08 -15.19 8.11
N ASP A 106 4.95 -14.81 9.04
CA ASP A 106 4.64 -13.84 10.07
C ASP A 106 4.46 -12.43 9.48
N ASN A 107 5.28 -12.05 8.49
CA ASN A 107 5.11 -10.81 7.73
C ASN A 107 3.73 -10.74 7.05
N ILE A 108 3.31 -11.83 6.39
CA ILE A 108 2.02 -11.89 5.68
C ILE A 108 0.86 -11.78 6.68
N MET A 109 0.92 -12.51 7.80
CA MET A 109 -0.17 -12.53 8.78
C MET A 109 -0.22 -11.28 9.69
N LEU A 110 0.83 -10.48 9.73
CA LEU A 110 0.96 -9.35 10.66
C LEU A 110 -0.26 -8.41 10.70
N PRO A 111 -0.86 -8.00 9.58
CA PRO A 111 -2.05 -7.14 9.63
C PRO A 111 -3.23 -7.79 10.37
N LEU A 112 -3.44 -9.08 10.20
CA LEU A 112 -4.53 -9.82 10.87
C LEU A 112 -4.22 -10.04 12.36
N VAL A 113 -2.95 -10.29 12.72
CA VAL A 113 -2.50 -10.36 14.12
C VAL A 113 -2.81 -9.04 14.84
N LEU A 114 -2.48 -7.91 14.22
CA LEU A 114 -2.77 -6.58 14.75
C LEU A 114 -4.28 -6.27 14.84
N SER A 115 -5.10 -7.02 14.10
CA SER A 115 -6.58 -6.96 14.19
C SER A 115 -7.15 -7.96 15.20
N GLY A 116 -6.31 -8.65 15.98
CA GLY A 116 -6.73 -9.60 17.01
C GLY A 116 -7.29 -10.93 16.47
N LYS A 117 -7.01 -11.28 15.22
CA LYS A 117 -7.44 -12.55 14.64
C LYS A 117 -6.67 -13.73 15.21
N THR A 118 -7.37 -14.86 15.36
CA THR A 118 -6.75 -16.12 15.79
C THR A 118 -5.99 -16.80 14.65
N TYR A 119 -5.04 -17.65 14.97
CA TYR A 119 -4.28 -18.40 13.97
C TYR A 119 -5.19 -19.25 13.05
N SER A 120 -6.25 -19.85 13.60
CA SER A 120 -7.23 -20.63 12.85
C SER A 120 -8.01 -19.81 11.81
N GLU A 121 -8.21 -18.53 12.04
CA GLU A 121 -8.81 -17.60 11.07
C GLU A 121 -7.81 -17.14 10.00
N MET A 122 -6.54 -16.94 10.38
CA MET A 122 -5.50 -16.39 9.50
C MET A 122 -4.89 -17.43 8.56
N ALA A 123 -4.63 -18.65 9.07
CA ALA A 123 -3.87 -19.68 8.35
C ALA A 123 -4.49 -20.06 6.99
N PRO A 124 -5.81 -20.28 6.86
CA PRO A 124 -6.43 -20.60 5.57
C PRO A 124 -6.22 -19.50 4.52
N LYS A 125 -6.42 -18.22 4.89
CA LYS A 125 -6.24 -17.07 4.00
C LYS A 125 -4.78 -16.95 3.56
N MET A 126 -3.85 -17.03 4.51
CA MET A 126 -2.40 -16.99 4.25
C MET A 126 -1.98 -18.12 3.29
N MET A 127 -2.44 -19.35 3.51
CA MET A 127 -2.11 -20.48 2.65
C MET A 127 -2.68 -20.33 1.23
N GLU A 128 -3.90 -19.84 1.09
CA GLU A 128 -4.51 -19.57 -0.21
C GLU A 128 -3.70 -18.56 -1.00
N LEU A 129 -3.43 -17.38 -0.42
CA LEU A 129 -2.63 -16.33 -1.06
C LEU A 129 -1.23 -16.79 -1.40
N SER A 130 -0.59 -17.57 -0.50
CA SER A 130 0.77 -18.07 -0.72
C SER A 130 0.84 -19.06 -1.89
N ARG A 131 -0.20 -19.90 -2.11
CA ARG A 131 -0.28 -20.76 -3.29
C ARG A 131 -0.48 -19.96 -4.56
N ARG A 132 -1.42 -19.02 -4.56
CA ARG A 132 -1.68 -18.14 -5.73
C ARG A 132 -0.44 -17.36 -6.15
N LEU A 133 0.37 -16.92 -5.19
CA LEU A 133 1.61 -16.18 -5.41
C LEU A 133 2.87 -17.08 -5.50
N SER A 134 2.70 -18.42 -5.48
CA SER A 134 3.79 -19.41 -5.59
C SER A 134 4.93 -19.23 -4.58
N ILE A 135 4.58 -18.90 -3.32
CA ILE A 135 5.52 -18.71 -2.21
C ILE A 135 5.27 -19.64 -1.01
N GLU A 136 4.35 -20.60 -1.12
CA GLU A 136 3.98 -21.51 -0.03
C GLU A 136 5.16 -22.27 0.57
N LYS A 137 6.14 -22.67 -0.25
CA LYS A 137 7.35 -23.39 0.18
C LYS A 137 8.38 -22.48 0.89
N LEU A 138 8.14 -21.18 0.89
CA LEU A 138 9.05 -20.16 1.43
C LEU A 138 8.55 -19.56 2.74
N LEU A 139 7.39 -19.94 3.23
CA LEU A 139 6.70 -19.31 4.36
C LEU A 139 7.53 -19.27 5.64
N GLU A 140 8.33 -20.32 5.90
CA GLU A 140 9.19 -20.39 7.09
C GLU A 140 10.55 -19.70 6.90
N LYS A 141 10.86 -19.17 5.68
CA LYS A 141 12.08 -18.43 5.42
C LYS A 141 11.95 -16.97 5.85
N TYR A 142 13.09 -16.37 6.09
CA TYR A 142 13.21 -14.94 6.39
C TYR A 142 13.45 -14.11 5.12
N PRO A 143 13.15 -12.80 5.13
CA PRO A 143 13.32 -11.95 3.95
C PRO A 143 14.73 -12.00 3.34
N TYR A 144 15.78 -12.08 4.14
CA TYR A 144 17.16 -12.15 3.66
C TYR A 144 17.54 -13.50 3.00
N GLU A 145 16.71 -14.52 3.11
CA GLU A 145 16.94 -15.86 2.52
C GLU A 145 16.27 -16.04 1.15
N VAL A 146 15.55 -15.04 0.67
CA VAL A 146 14.74 -15.14 -0.55
C VAL A 146 15.08 -14.03 -1.56
N SER A 147 14.77 -14.27 -2.84
CA SER A 147 15.02 -13.28 -3.90
C SER A 147 14.10 -12.06 -3.80
N GLY A 148 14.47 -10.95 -4.48
CA GLY A 148 13.65 -9.74 -4.55
C GLY A 148 12.23 -10.00 -5.04
N GLY A 149 12.06 -10.79 -6.10
CA GLY A 149 10.73 -11.16 -6.59
C GLY A 149 9.91 -12.00 -5.60
N GLN A 150 10.58 -12.84 -4.80
CA GLN A 150 9.90 -13.59 -3.72
C GLN A 150 9.51 -12.68 -2.56
N LYS A 151 10.35 -11.71 -2.18
CA LYS A 151 10.02 -10.66 -1.21
C LYS A 151 8.80 -9.86 -1.67
N GLN A 152 8.78 -9.46 -2.94
CA GLN A 152 7.68 -8.69 -3.50
C GLN A 152 6.36 -9.48 -3.44
N ARG A 153 6.37 -10.76 -3.81
CA ARG A 153 5.18 -11.61 -3.70
C ARG A 153 4.69 -11.76 -2.25
N ALA A 154 5.60 -11.85 -1.29
CA ALA A 154 5.24 -11.85 0.13
C ALA A 154 4.66 -10.50 0.58
N ALA A 155 5.20 -9.37 0.10
CA ALA A 155 4.66 -8.04 0.36
C ALA A 155 3.26 -7.86 -0.24
N ILE A 156 3.02 -8.39 -1.44
CA ILE A 156 1.70 -8.44 -2.08
C ILE A 156 0.74 -9.30 -1.27
N ALA A 157 1.15 -10.51 -0.83
CA ALA A 157 0.33 -11.36 0.02
C ALA A 157 -0.08 -10.63 1.31
N ARG A 158 0.87 -9.92 1.95
CA ARG A 158 0.60 -9.09 3.13
C ARG A 158 -0.40 -7.97 2.85
N ALA A 159 -0.32 -7.33 1.69
CA ALA A 159 -1.25 -6.27 1.32
C ALA A 159 -2.67 -6.80 1.06
N LEU A 160 -2.80 -8.02 0.55
CA LEU A 160 -4.07 -8.64 0.17
C LEU A 160 -4.78 -9.37 1.31
N ILE A 161 -4.07 -9.78 2.37
CA ILE A 161 -4.62 -10.72 3.37
C ILE A 161 -5.80 -10.15 4.17
N THR A 162 -5.91 -8.83 4.26
CA THR A 162 -7.04 -8.14 4.90
C THR A 162 -8.23 -7.95 3.97
N GLU A 163 -8.13 -8.37 2.69
CA GLU A 163 -9.15 -8.13 1.67
C GLU A 163 -9.50 -6.63 1.54
N PRO A 164 -8.50 -5.78 1.27
CA PRO A 164 -8.67 -4.34 1.28
C PRO A 164 -9.56 -3.87 0.13
N LYS A 165 -10.22 -2.72 0.30
CA LYS A 165 -11.05 -2.08 -0.73
C LYS A 165 -10.23 -1.49 -1.87
N ILE A 166 -9.01 -1.05 -1.57
CA ILE A 166 -8.08 -0.49 -2.56
C ILE A 166 -6.65 -0.94 -2.26
N ILE A 167 -5.90 -1.19 -3.32
CA ILE A 167 -4.47 -1.49 -3.24
C ILE A 167 -3.72 -0.30 -3.83
N LEU A 168 -2.78 0.22 -3.06
CA LEU A 168 -1.88 1.30 -3.47
C LEU A 168 -0.49 0.70 -3.66
N ALA A 169 0.07 0.84 -4.86
CA ALA A 169 1.40 0.31 -5.17
C ALA A 169 2.34 1.44 -5.61
N ASP A 170 3.45 1.61 -4.90
CA ASP A 170 4.50 2.58 -5.24
C ASP A 170 5.65 1.85 -5.90
N GLU A 171 5.79 2.01 -7.23
CA GLU A 171 6.81 1.37 -8.06
C GLU A 171 6.97 -0.15 -7.77
N PRO A 172 5.89 -0.96 -7.83
CA PRO A 172 5.87 -2.35 -7.33
C PRO A 172 6.86 -3.28 -8.04
N THR A 173 7.45 -2.85 -9.14
CA THR A 173 8.47 -3.59 -9.91
C THR A 173 9.83 -2.89 -9.92
N GLY A 174 9.96 -1.71 -9.31
CA GLY A 174 11.15 -0.87 -9.39
C GLY A 174 12.42 -1.50 -8.82
N ALA A 175 12.28 -2.38 -7.81
CA ALA A 175 13.39 -3.11 -7.21
C ALA A 175 13.62 -4.51 -7.83
N LEU A 176 12.96 -4.85 -8.94
CA LEU A 176 13.00 -6.16 -9.57
C LEU A 176 13.72 -6.11 -10.93
N ASP A 177 14.38 -7.20 -11.29
CA ASP A 177 14.78 -7.41 -12.67
C ASP A 177 13.55 -7.63 -13.59
N SER A 178 13.74 -7.47 -14.90
CA SER A 178 12.63 -7.51 -15.88
C SER A 178 11.86 -8.83 -15.88
N ARG A 179 12.52 -9.96 -15.55
CA ARG A 179 11.88 -11.28 -15.49
C ARG A 179 11.03 -11.44 -14.23
N ALA A 180 11.53 -10.98 -13.09
CA ALA A 180 10.80 -10.99 -11.84
C ALA A 180 9.62 -9.99 -11.86
N ALA A 181 9.81 -8.84 -12.52
CA ALA A 181 8.76 -7.84 -12.71
C ALA A 181 7.57 -8.37 -13.50
N ALA A 182 7.81 -9.08 -14.62
CA ALA A 182 6.75 -9.70 -15.40
C ALA A 182 5.92 -10.69 -14.55
N GLY A 183 6.57 -11.55 -13.77
CA GLY A 183 5.87 -12.54 -12.93
C GLY A 183 5.14 -11.96 -11.69
N VAL A 184 5.20 -10.66 -11.48
CA VAL A 184 4.44 -9.95 -10.42
C VAL A 184 3.18 -9.30 -10.99
N MET A 185 3.20 -8.94 -12.29
CA MET A 185 2.09 -8.25 -12.96
C MET A 185 1.05 -9.22 -13.56
N ASP A 186 1.39 -10.52 -13.69
CA ASP A 186 0.49 -11.60 -14.10
C ASP A 186 -0.35 -12.10 -12.91
#